data_8c677b13a10a4e4cac907f090167aa74
#
_entry.id   8c677b13a10a4e4cac907f090167aa74
#
_cell.length_a   1.000
_cell.length_b   1.000
_cell.length_c   1.000
_cell.angle_alpha   90.00
_cell.angle_beta   90.00
_cell.angle_gamma   90.00
#
_symmetry.space_group_name_H-M   'P 1'
#
loop_
_entity.id
_entity.type
_entity.pdbx_description
1 polymer ?
#
loop_
_entity_poly.entity_id
_entity_poly.type
_entity_poly.pdbx_seq_one_letter_code
_entity_poly.pdbx_strand_id
1 'polypeptide(L)'
;MKLKTPKYFSRTTGRNRGFMMVDLFVGMAILAVAILPLAFSYVRETRLLRAEYFRGAVMEIVDGEMEVLATGEWRDFPEGSQTYTVHARAAAHLPPGHFQLTKTGQHLRLEWTSDQRQGIGTVIREVTIK
;
A
#
# COMPACT_ATOMS: atom_id res chain seq x y z
N MET A 1 -27.45 9.06 86.60
CA MET A 1 -26.78 8.23 85.53
C MET A 1 -27.07 8.91 84.20
N LYS A 2 -26.11 9.64 83.60
CA LYS A 2 -26.31 10.37 82.39
C LYS A 2 -25.73 9.53 81.25
N LEU A 3 -26.58 9.00 80.35
CA LEU A 3 -26.20 8.24 79.17
C LEU A 3 -25.63 9.23 78.14
N LYS A 4 -24.38 9.03 77.79
CA LYS A 4 -23.66 9.80 76.76
C LYS A 4 -23.95 9.19 75.42
N THR A 5 -24.74 9.85 74.56
CA THR A 5 -25.03 9.46 73.21
C THR A 5 -23.77 9.56 72.31
N PRO A 6 -23.43 8.58 71.52
CA PRO A 6 -22.31 8.67 70.61
C PRO A 6 -22.65 9.57 69.40
N LYS A 7 -21.80 10.57 69.18
CA LYS A 7 -21.83 11.40 67.94
C LYS A 7 -21.50 10.54 66.72
N TYR A 8 -22.49 10.31 65.91
CA TYR A 8 -22.26 9.76 64.60
C TYR A 8 -21.48 10.77 63.71
N PHE A 9 -20.27 10.42 63.40
CA PHE A 9 -19.40 11.18 62.50
C PHE A 9 -19.93 10.98 61.07
N SER A 10 -20.64 11.99 60.57
CA SER A 10 -21.10 12.03 59.18
C SER A 10 -19.88 12.14 58.27
N ARG A 11 -19.50 11.04 57.62
CA ARG A 11 -18.44 10.95 56.63
C ARG A 11 -18.94 11.62 55.37
N THR A 12 -18.49 12.81 55.08
CA THR A 12 -18.74 13.56 53.83
C THR A 12 -18.19 12.81 52.63
N THR A 13 -19.06 12.07 51.95
CA THR A 13 -18.84 11.39 50.67
C THR A 13 -18.99 12.40 49.51
N GLY A 14 -18.24 13.49 49.54
CA GLY A 14 -18.40 14.55 48.55
C GLY A 14 -17.20 14.80 47.60
N ARG A 15 -16.13 13.99 47.65
CA ARG A 15 -14.87 14.38 47.02
C ARG A 15 -14.38 13.51 45.85
N ASN A 16 -15.15 12.52 45.45
CA ASN A 16 -14.68 11.56 44.44
C ASN A 16 -15.18 11.82 43.01
N ARG A 17 -16.10 12.76 42.78
CA ARG A 17 -16.64 13.01 41.41
C ARG A 17 -15.65 13.73 40.50
N GLY A 18 -14.79 14.60 41.03
CA GLY A 18 -13.77 15.28 40.21
C GLY A 18 -12.61 14.38 39.82
N PHE A 19 -12.27 13.40 40.64
CA PHE A 19 -11.16 12.47 40.39
C PHE A 19 -11.47 11.47 39.28
N MET A 20 -12.72 11.00 39.19
CA MET A 20 -13.17 10.09 38.14
C MET A 20 -13.17 10.76 36.73
N MET A 21 -13.48 12.06 36.67
CA MET A 21 -13.42 12.79 35.38
C MET A 21 -12.00 12.96 34.90
N VAL A 22 -11.06 13.31 35.77
CA VAL A 22 -9.65 13.45 35.39
C VAL A 22 -9.05 12.13 34.95
N ASP A 23 -9.38 11.04 35.61
CA ASP A 23 -8.95 9.69 35.27
C ASP A 23 -9.47 9.26 33.87
N LEU A 24 -10.73 9.58 33.57
CA LEU A 24 -11.32 9.35 32.28
C LEU A 24 -10.59 10.13 31.15
N PHE A 25 -10.28 11.42 31.38
CA PHE A 25 -9.54 12.23 30.43
C PHE A 25 -8.12 11.72 30.20
N VAL A 26 -7.42 11.33 31.25
CA VAL A 26 -6.08 10.73 31.15
C VAL A 26 -6.13 9.42 30.41
N GLY A 27 -7.11 8.55 30.70
CA GLY A 27 -7.32 7.30 29.99
C GLY A 27 -7.59 7.51 28.50
N MET A 28 -8.45 8.47 28.13
CA MET A 28 -8.72 8.81 26.73
C MET A 28 -7.48 9.40 26.03
N ALA A 29 -6.68 10.21 26.70
CA ALA A 29 -5.45 10.77 26.15
C ALA A 29 -4.42 9.68 25.85
N ILE A 30 -4.22 8.72 26.76
CA ILE A 30 -3.33 7.57 26.57
C ILE A 30 -3.81 6.72 25.40
N LEU A 31 -5.11 6.45 25.31
CA LEU A 31 -5.72 5.68 24.24
C LEU A 31 -5.53 6.37 22.88
N ALA A 32 -5.73 7.68 22.80
CA ALA A 32 -5.52 8.46 21.59
C ALA A 32 -4.06 8.39 21.11
N VAL A 33 -3.10 8.55 22.04
CA VAL A 33 -1.66 8.45 21.71
C VAL A 33 -1.26 7.05 21.23
N ALA A 34 -1.92 6.00 21.72
CA ALA A 34 -1.67 4.64 21.28
C ALA A 34 -2.33 4.30 19.92
N ILE A 35 -3.54 4.81 19.67
CA ILE A 35 -4.30 4.50 18.44
C ILE A 35 -3.75 5.25 17.24
N LEU A 36 -3.30 6.51 17.37
CA LEU A 36 -2.79 7.31 16.27
C LEU A 36 -1.64 6.63 15.49
N PRO A 37 -0.56 6.15 16.13
CA PRO A 37 0.52 5.47 15.42
C PRO A 37 0.07 4.19 14.73
N LEU A 38 -0.86 3.43 15.33
CA LEU A 38 -1.43 2.22 14.73
C LEU A 38 -2.23 2.55 13.46
N ALA A 39 -3.04 3.61 13.48
CA ALA A 39 -3.79 4.05 12.31
C ALA A 39 -2.87 4.48 11.16
N PHE A 40 -1.80 5.23 11.46
CA PHE A 40 -0.80 5.62 10.46
C PHE A 40 -0.04 4.41 9.89
N SER A 41 0.34 3.45 10.73
CA SER A 41 0.99 2.21 10.31
C SER A 41 0.11 1.42 9.35
N TYR A 42 -1.16 1.24 9.69
CA TYR A 42 -2.13 0.52 8.86
C TYR A 42 -2.30 1.14 7.47
N VAL A 43 -2.44 2.47 7.38
CA VAL A 43 -2.58 3.17 6.09
C VAL A 43 -1.32 3.01 5.23
N ARG A 44 -0.15 3.07 5.84
CA ARG A 44 1.13 2.90 5.13
C ARG A 44 1.29 1.48 4.61
N GLU A 45 0.97 0.49 5.43
CA GLU A 45 1.05 -0.93 5.08
C GLU A 45 0.09 -1.28 3.93
N THR A 46 -1.15 -0.79 3.98
CA THR A 46 -2.12 -0.99 2.90
C THR A 46 -1.65 -0.42 1.56
N ARG A 47 -0.97 0.72 1.57
CA ARG A 47 -0.39 1.31 0.34
C ARG A 47 0.76 0.47 -0.22
N LEU A 48 1.62 -0.05 0.64
CA LEU A 48 2.73 -0.92 0.24
C LEU A 48 2.21 -2.23 -0.36
N LEU A 49 1.26 -2.89 0.30
CA LEU A 49 0.65 -4.11 -0.20
C LEU A 49 -0.03 -3.92 -1.56
N ARG A 50 -0.71 -2.78 -1.76
CA ARG A 50 -1.30 -2.46 -3.06
C ARG A 50 -0.25 -2.24 -4.15
N ALA A 51 0.87 -1.56 -3.83
CA ALA A 51 1.97 -1.36 -4.77
C ALA A 51 2.62 -2.70 -5.16
N GLU A 52 2.86 -3.59 -4.21
CA GLU A 52 3.40 -4.93 -4.47
C GLU A 52 2.44 -5.80 -5.29
N TYR A 53 1.14 -5.73 -5.00
CA TYR A 53 0.13 -6.43 -5.81
C TYR A 53 0.16 -5.99 -7.27
N PHE A 54 0.16 -4.68 -7.54
CA PHE A 54 0.23 -4.17 -8.91
C PHE A 54 1.55 -4.50 -9.58
N ARG A 55 2.65 -4.46 -8.84
CA ARG A 55 3.96 -4.86 -9.36
C ARG A 55 3.96 -6.32 -9.80
N GLY A 56 3.39 -7.23 -9.00
CA GLY A 56 3.23 -8.64 -9.35
C GLY A 56 2.37 -8.82 -10.61
N ALA A 57 1.24 -8.14 -10.70
CA ALA A 57 0.36 -8.19 -11.87
C ALA A 57 1.05 -7.67 -13.15
N VAL A 58 1.81 -6.57 -13.04
CA VAL A 58 2.59 -6.05 -14.17
C VAL A 58 3.68 -7.03 -14.60
N MET A 59 4.38 -7.66 -13.65
CA MET A 59 5.42 -8.65 -13.98
C MET A 59 4.82 -9.83 -14.76
N GLU A 60 3.68 -10.34 -14.34
CA GLU A 60 3.00 -11.44 -15.03
C GLU A 60 2.58 -11.05 -16.45
N ILE A 61 2.05 -9.84 -16.63
CA ILE A 61 1.68 -9.34 -17.96
C ILE A 61 2.91 -9.16 -18.83
N VAL A 62 3.97 -8.53 -18.32
CA VAL A 62 5.22 -8.31 -19.08
C VAL A 62 5.87 -9.63 -19.46
N ASP A 63 5.86 -10.62 -18.57
CA ASP A 63 6.38 -11.96 -18.87
C ASP A 63 5.57 -12.66 -19.96
N GLY A 64 4.23 -12.62 -19.88
CA GLY A 64 3.36 -13.20 -20.89
C GLY A 64 3.50 -12.55 -22.27
N GLU A 65 3.52 -11.21 -22.32
CA GLU A 65 3.72 -10.48 -23.59
C GLU A 65 5.12 -10.71 -24.18
N MET A 66 6.14 -10.82 -23.34
CA MET A 66 7.50 -11.12 -23.78
C MET A 66 7.59 -12.52 -24.39
N GLU A 67 6.86 -13.51 -23.86
CA GLU A 67 6.79 -14.86 -24.40
C GLU A 67 6.15 -14.85 -25.78
N VAL A 68 5.05 -14.13 -25.97
CA VAL A 68 4.38 -13.95 -27.25
C VAL A 68 5.33 -13.27 -28.26
N LEU A 69 5.99 -12.19 -27.85
CA LEU A 69 6.99 -11.53 -28.70
C LEU A 69 8.10 -12.48 -29.10
N ALA A 70 8.65 -13.25 -28.17
CA ALA A 70 9.75 -14.18 -28.44
C ALA A 70 9.37 -15.31 -29.39
N THR A 71 8.09 -15.72 -29.44
CA THR A 71 7.61 -16.78 -30.35
C THR A 71 7.51 -16.36 -31.83
N GLY A 72 7.59 -15.06 -32.13
CA GLY A 72 7.64 -14.59 -33.51
C GLY A 72 7.16 -13.18 -33.78
N GLU A 73 6.33 -12.61 -32.98
CA GLU A 73 5.77 -11.26 -33.17
C GLU A 73 6.84 -10.16 -33.17
N TRP A 74 8.00 -10.40 -32.58
CA TRP A 74 9.11 -9.45 -32.53
C TRP A 74 9.57 -9.00 -33.94
N ARG A 75 9.30 -9.80 -35.00
CA ARG A 75 9.69 -9.49 -36.37
C ARG A 75 8.92 -8.31 -36.95
N ASP A 76 7.70 -8.10 -36.50
CA ASP A 76 6.81 -7.04 -37.00
C ASP A 76 7.20 -5.65 -36.43
N PHE A 77 8.09 -5.62 -35.43
CA PHE A 77 8.54 -4.37 -34.82
C PHE A 77 9.87 -3.88 -35.41
N PRO A 78 9.97 -2.57 -35.72
CA PRO A 78 11.24 -1.97 -36.18
C PRO A 78 12.27 -1.94 -35.05
N GLU A 79 13.53 -1.75 -35.45
CA GLU A 79 14.61 -1.48 -34.49
C GLU A 79 14.38 -0.16 -33.76
N GLY A 80 14.75 -0.14 -32.49
CA GLY A 80 14.64 1.04 -31.60
C GLY A 80 13.59 0.88 -30.53
N SER A 81 13.22 2.00 -29.92
CA SER A 81 12.28 2.07 -28.82
C SER A 81 10.94 2.64 -29.27
N GLN A 82 9.86 1.96 -28.92
CA GLN A 82 8.51 2.33 -29.33
C GLN A 82 7.49 2.00 -28.26
N THR A 83 6.34 2.69 -28.29
CA THR A 83 5.22 2.37 -27.41
C THR A 83 4.63 1.03 -27.81
N TYR A 84 4.43 0.16 -26.83
CA TYR A 84 3.88 -1.18 -27.03
C TYR A 84 2.44 -1.24 -26.53
N THR A 85 1.56 -1.79 -27.38
CA THR A 85 0.16 -2.02 -27.00
C THR A 85 0.01 -3.46 -26.54
N VAL A 86 -0.34 -3.65 -25.28
CA VAL A 86 -0.49 -4.95 -24.63
C VAL A 86 -1.78 -5.64 -25.07
N HIS A 87 -1.72 -6.92 -25.37
CA HIS A 87 -2.87 -7.74 -25.75
C HIS A 87 -3.65 -8.27 -24.53
N ALA A 88 -2.97 -8.38 -23.37
CA ALA A 88 -3.57 -8.89 -22.16
C ALA A 88 -4.68 -7.98 -21.63
N ARG A 89 -5.91 -8.51 -21.52
CA ARG A 89 -7.07 -7.78 -20.98
C ARG A 89 -6.84 -7.30 -19.53
N ALA A 90 -6.02 -8.00 -18.78
CA ALA A 90 -5.65 -7.65 -17.42
C ALA A 90 -4.95 -6.28 -17.32
N ALA A 91 -4.31 -5.81 -18.40
CA ALA A 91 -3.68 -4.50 -18.45
C ALA A 91 -4.66 -3.34 -18.25
N ALA A 92 -5.95 -3.52 -18.56
CA ALA A 92 -6.98 -2.50 -18.33
C ALA A 92 -7.23 -2.20 -16.84
N HIS A 93 -6.83 -3.09 -15.93
CA HIS A 93 -6.98 -2.93 -14.49
C HIS A 93 -5.71 -2.42 -13.80
N LEU A 94 -4.64 -2.19 -14.57
CA LEU A 94 -3.42 -1.59 -14.05
C LEU A 94 -3.61 -0.10 -13.77
N PRO A 95 -2.83 0.47 -12.83
CA PRO A 95 -2.75 1.92 -12.68
C PRO A 95 -2.22 2.56 -13.97
N PRO A 96 -2.48 3.88 -14.17
CA PRO A 96 -1.98 4.60 -15.32
C PRO A 96 -0.47 4.44 -15.50
N GLY A 97 -0.08 4.04 -16.70
CA GLY A 97 1.30 3.76 -17.07
C GLY A 97 1.38 3.40 -18.55
N HIS A 98 2.59 3.24 -19.03
CA HIS A 98 2.83 2.91 -20.43
C HIS A 98 3.84 1.77 -20.58
N PHE A 99 3.63 0.98 -21.64
CA PHE A 99 4.54 -0.08 -22.04
C PHE A 99 5.43 0.42 -23.18
N GLN A 100 6.72 0.14 -23.07
CA GLN A 100 7.71 0.50 -24.07
C GLN A 100 8.50 -0.74 -24.47
N LEU A 101 8.52 -1.03 -25.77
CA LEU A 101 9.30 -2.09 -26.37
C LEU A 101 10.55 -1.50 -26.99
N THR A 102 11.71 -2.00 -26.62
CA THR A 102 12.99 -1.67 -27.24
C THR A 102 13.56 -2.92 -27.89
N LYS A 103 13.83 -2.82 -29.18
CA LYS A 103 14.46 -3.87 -29.99
C LYS A 103 15.84 -3.43 -30.42
N THR A 104 16.84 -4.26 -30.16
CA THR A 104 18.22 -4.04 -30.59
C THR A 104 18.80 -5.35 -31.12
N GLY A 105 18.75 -5.53 -32.41
CA GLY A 105 19.13 -6.80 -33.05
C GLY A 105 18.29 -7.97 -32.56
N GLN A 106 18.92 -8.89 -31.83
CA GLN A 106 18.25 -10.06 -31.24
C GLN A 106 17.84 -9.84 -29.77
N HIS A 107 18.06 -8.65 -29.23
CA HIS A 107 17.66 -8.31 -27.86
C HIS A 107 16.33 -7.57 -27.86
N LEU A 108 15.39 -8.08 -27.08
CA LEU A 108 14.11 -7.42 -26.81
C LEU A 108 14.08 -7.00 -25.34
N ARG A 109 13.63 -5.79 -25.08
CA ARG A 109 13.39 -5.26 -23.77
C ARG A 109 11.98 -4.68 -23.73
N LEU A 110 11.14 -5.25 -22.89
CA LEU A 110 9.81 -4.71 -22.59
C LEU A 110 9.84 -4.08 -21.21
N GLU A 111 9.41 -2.84 -21.15
CA GLU A 111 9.41 -2.03 -19.94
C GLU A 111 8.02 -1.46 -19.71
N TRP A 112 7.54 -1.54 -18.47
CA TRP A 112 6.37 -0.81 -18.02
C TRP A 112 6.77 0.24 -16.99
N THR A 113 6.30 1.46 -17.19
CA THR A 113 6.54 2.57 -16.27
C THR A 113 5.22 3.18 -15.83
N SER A 114 5.06 3.35 -14.52
CA SER A 114 3.89 4.02 -13.96
C SER A 114 3.98 5.53 -14.14
N ASP A 115 2.89 6.15 -14.59
CA ASP A 115 2.75 7.61 -14.68
C ASP A 115 2.52 8.25 -13.30
N GLN A 116 2.18 7.44 -12.30
CA GLN A 116 1.95 7.90 -10.94
C GLN A 116 3.14 7.56 -10.04
N ARG A 117 3.53 8.49 -9.18
CA ARG A 117 4.57 8.29 -8.14
C ARG A 117 4.08 7.38 -6.99
N GLN A 118 3.45 6.26 -7.30
CA GLN A 118 2.85 5.37 -6.30
C GLN A 118 3.80 4.29 -5.76
N GLY A 119 5.10 4.39 -6.01
CA GLY A 119 6.07 3.44 -5.45
C GLY A 119 6.12 2.06 -6.12
N ILE A 120 5.37 1.85 -7.24
CA ILE A 120 5.38 0.58 -7.98
C ILE A 120 6.71 0.36 -8.70
N GLY A 121 7.38 1.46 -9.07
CA GLY A 121 8.63 1.42 -9.82
C GLY A 121 8.42 1.03 -11.29
N THR A 122 9.53 0.79 -11.97
CA THR A 122 9.56 0.31 -13.36
C THR A 122 9.73 -1.19 -13.35
N VAL A 123 8.99 -1.90 -14.19
CA VAL A 123 9.13 -3.35 -14.40
C VAL A 123 9.74 -3.58 -15.78
N ILE A 124 10.82 -4.32 -15.82
CA ILE A 124 11.62 -4.56 -17.04
C ILE A 124 11.79 -6.06 -17.24
N ARG A 125 11.62 -6.49 -18.47
CA ARG A 125 11.99 -7.85 -18.91
C ARG A 125 12.84 -7.77 -20.18
N GLU A 126 13.87 -8.59 -20.23
CA GLU A 126 14.77 -8.66 -21.38
C GLU A 126 14.90 -10.12 -21.81
N VAL A 127 14.90 -10.32 -23.13
CA VAL A 127 15.07 -11.63 -23.76
C VAL A 127 16.00 -11.50 -24.96
N THR A 128 16.87 -12.48 -25.12
CA THR A 128 17.67 -12.64 -26.33
C THR A 128 17.07 -13.74 -27.20
N ILE A 129 16.70 -13.40 -28.41
CA ILE A 129 16.12 -14.33 -29.37
C ILE A 129 17.27 -15.08 -30.09
N LYS A 130 17.13 -16.38 -30.21
CA LYS A 130 18.10 -17.23 -30.92
C LYS A 130 17.65 -17.47 -32.35
#